data_74bb27b158751d8ac76f4f2ee06449f4
#
_entry.id   74bb27b158751d8ac76f4f2ee06449f4
#
_cell.length_a   1.000
_cell.length_b   1.000
_cell.length_c   1.000
_cell.angle_alpha   90.00
_cell.angle_beta   90.00
_cell.angle_gamma   90.00
#
_symmetry.space_group_name_H-M   'P 1'
#
loop_
_entity.id
_entity.type
_entity.pdbx_description
1 polymer ?
#
loop_
_entity_poly.entity_id
_entity_poly.type
_entity_poly.pdbx_seq_one_letter_code
_entity_poly.pdbx_strand_id
1 'polypeptide(L)'
;MCSARLYGRDALVGIALFLSSLAHKGCKVSELRASFPNYFIAKNRIDLTPSTDVDAILVKVKEMYGQEKDVQVTDIDGVKLDFPDKWVHLRKSNTEPIIRVYSEASTMEEADALGKKLMEVVYDMQ
;
A
#
# COMPACT_ATOMS: atom_id res chain seq x y z
N MET A 1 1.87 2.06 26.73
CA MET A 1 1.95 3.01 25.58
C MET A 1 3.41 3.32 25.33
N CYS A 2 3.98 2.77 24.27
CA CYS A 2 5.37 3.03 23.93
C CYS A 2 5.41 4.31 23.07
N SER A 3 5.68 5.46 23.68
CA SER A 3 5.93 6.66 22.91
C SER A 3 7.35 6.55 22.33
N ALA A 4 7.46 5.93 21.16
CA ALA A 4 8.70 5.86 20.44
C ALA A 4 9.09 7.27 19.99
N ARG A 5 10.01 7.89 20.69
CA ARG A 5 10.63 9.17 20.27
C ARG A 5 11.66 9.00 19.13
N LEU A 6 11.84 7.79 18.63
CA LEU A 6 12.76 7.49 17.54
C LEU A 6 11.96 7.32 16.24
N TYR A 7 11.98 8.37 15.43
CA TYR A 7 11.42 8.38 14.07
C TYR A 7 12.40 7.74 13.09
N GLY A 8 12.61 6.44 13.17
CA GLY A 8 13.54 5.74 12.31
C GLY A 8 13.15 4.27 12.13
N ARG A 9 13.82 3.62 11.20
CA ARG A 9 13.70 2.17 11.02
C ARG A 9 14.46 1.48 12.14
N ASP A 10 13.73 0.89 13.08
CA ASP A 10 14.29 0.18 14.23
C ASP A 10 13.72 -1.24 14.30
N ALA A 11 14.45 -2.19 13.72
CA ALA A 11 14.07 -3.59 13.72
C ALA A 11 14.11 -4.21 15.12
N LEU A 12 15.01 -3.75 16.01
CA LEU A 12 15.12 -4.27 17.36
C LEU A 12 13.88 -3.94 18.19
N VAL A 13 13.34 -2.73 18.06
CA VAL A 13 12.07 -2.34 18.70
C VAL A 13 10.92 -3.21 18.17
N GLY A 14 10.86 -3.46 16.87
CA GLY A 14 9.86 -4.35 16.28
C GLY A 14 9.94 -5.77 16.83
N ILE A 15 11.14 -6.32 16.95
CA ILE A 15 11.37 -7.64 17.57
C ILE A 15 10.95 -7.66 19.03
N ALA A 16 11.33 -6.66 19.81
CA ALA A 16 10.99 -6.56 21.23
C ALA A 16 9.47 -6.50 21.45
N LEU A 17 8.76 -5.70 20.66
CA LEU A 17 7.30 -5.61 20.69
C LEU A 17 6.62 -6.93 20.32
N PHE A 18 7.11 -7.60 19.29
CA PHE A 18 6.59 -8.91 18.87
C PHE A 18 6.78 -9.96 19.94
N LEU A 19 7.99 -10.09 20.49
CA LEU A 19 8.30 -11.06 21.55
C LEU A 19 7.51 -10.77 22.84
N SER A 20 7.34 -9.51 23.20
CA SER A 20 6.50 -9.11 24.34
C SER A 20 5.04 -9.52 24.12
N SER A 21 4.49 -9.28 22.95
CA SER A 21 3.13 -9.70 22.60
C SER A 21 2.97 -11.22 22.64
N LEU A 22 3.96 -11.95 22.12
CA LEU A 22 3.97 -13.41 22.12
C LEU A 22 4.02 -13.96 23.56
N ALA A 23 4.87 -13.40 24.41
CA ALA A 23 4.98 -13.77 25.81
C ALA A 23 3.68 -13.49 26.59
N HIS A 24 3.06 -12.33 26.39
CA HIS A 24 1.79 -12.00 27.02
C HIS A 24 0.65 -12.94 26.62
N LYS A 25 0.62 -13.37 25.36
CA LYS A 25 -0.40 -14.31 24.88
C LYS A 25 -0.12 -15.77 25.26
N GLY A 26 1.12 -16.10 25.61
CA GLY A 26 1.53 -17.44 26.02
C GLY A 26 1.28 -18.51 24.96
N CYS A 27 1.38 -18.17 23.68
CA CYS A 27 1.10 -19.05 22.56
C CYS A 27 2.32 -19.22 21.64
N LYS A 28 2.25 -20.17 20.72
CA LYS A 28 3.29 -20.33 19.67
C LYS A 28 3.16 -19.24 18.62
N VAL A 29 4.25 -18.96 17.90
CA VAL A 29 4.26 -17.99 16.79
C VAL A 29 3.21 -18.31 15.73
N SER A 30 3.05 -19.59 15.39
CA SER A 30 2.04 -20.06 14.43
C SER A 30 0.60 -19.76 14.88
N GLU A 31 0.32 -19.92 16.17
CA GLU A 31 -0.99 -19.61 16.77
C GLU A 31 -1.23 -18.09 16.78
N LEU A 32 -0.20 -17.31 17.14
CA LEU A 32 -0.27 -15.86 17.09
C LEU A 32 -0.52 -15.38 15.65
N ARG A 33 0.20 -15.92 14.67
CA ARG A 33 0.00 -15.60 13.24
C ARG A 33 -1.42 -15.94 12.76
N ALA A 34 -1.95 -17.10 13.19
CA ALA A 34 -3.30 -17.53 12.81
C ALA A 34 -4.40 -16.62 13.41
N SER A 35 -4.11 -15.87 14.46
CA SER A 35 -5.05 -14.90 15.05
C SER A 35 -5.19 -13.61 14.25
N PHE A 36 -4.28 -13.33 13.31
CA PHE A 36 -4.34 -12.15 12.45
C PHE A 36 -5.12 -12.46 11.16
N PRO A 37 -5.87 -11.48 10.63
CA PRO A 37 -6.52 -11.66 9.35
C PRO A 37 -5.50 -11.90 8.23
N ASN A 38 -5.90 -12.65 7.22
CA ASN A 38 -5.08 -12.86 6.04
C ASN A 38 -5.40 -11.80 5.00
N TYR A 39 -4.35 -11.14 4.50
CA TYR A 39 -4.41 -10.23 3.38
C TYR A 39 -3.38 -10.63 2.33
N PHE A 40 -3.65 -10.30 1.08
CA PHE A 40 -2.80 -10.61 -0.07
C PHE A 40 -2.40 -9.31 -0.76
N ILE A 41 -1.10 -9.18 -1.02
CA ILE A 41 -0.54 -8.00 -1.70
C ILE A 41 -0.13 -8.39 -3.11
N ALA A 42 -0.74 -7.73 -4.11
CA ALA A 42 -0.29 -7.73 -5.48
C ALA A 42 0.71 -6.59 -5.71
N LYS A 43 1.79 -6.87 -6.44
CA LYS A 43 2.85 -5.92 -6.76
C LYS A 43 2.98 -5.82 -8.26
N ASN A 44 2.55 -4.70 -8.79
CA ASN A 44 2.59 -4.37 -10.20
C ASN A 44 3.47 -3.15 -10.46
N ARG A 45 3.79 -2.89 -11.72
CA ARG A 45 4.49 -1.70 -12.16
C ARG A 45 3.93 -1.22 -13.49
N ILE A 46 4.04 0.07 -13.72
CA ILE A 46 3.73 0.73 -14.99
C ILE A 46 5.04 1.26 -15.53
N ASP A 47 5.42 0.82 -16.72
CA ASP A 47 6.58 1.37 -17.42
C ASP A 47 6.20 2.71 -18.04
N LEU A 48 7.05 3.71 -17.87
CA LEU A 48 6.81 5.09 -18.29
C LEU A 48 7.54 5.39 -19.57
N THR A 49 6.92 6.21 -20.42
CA THR A 49 7.60 6.82 -21.56
C THR A 49 8.35 8.08 -21.12
N PRO A 50 9.41 8.51 -21.83
CA PRO A 50 10.15 9.74 -21.49
C PRO A 50 9.30 11.01 -21.50
N SER A 51 8.15 10.98 -22.17
CA SER A 51 7.20 12.11 -22.27
C SER A 51 6.11 12.10 -21.18
N THR A 52 6.08 11.06 -20.31
CA THR A 52 5.01 10.89 -19.33
C THR A 52 5.24 11.81 -18.12
N ASP A 53 4.30 12.71 -17.87
CA ASP A 53 4.28 13.52 -16.64
C ASP A 53 3.59 12.75 -15.52
N VAL A 54 4.42 12.09 -14.69
CA VAL A 54 3.94 11.25 -13.59
C VAL A 54 3.20 12.06 -12.54
N ASP A 55 3.67 13.26 -12.26
CA ASP A 55 3.09 14.10 -11.21
C ASP A 55 1.69 14.56 -11.62
N ALA A 56 1.49 14.92 -12.90
CA ALA A 56 0.18 15.23 -13.44
C ALA A 56 -0.79 14.03 -13.39
N ILE A 57 -0.30 12.83 -13.68
CA ILE A 57 -1.10 11.59 -13.58
C ILE A 57 -1.54 11.34 -12.14
N LEU A 58 -0.63 11.43 -11.18
CA LEU A 58 -0.96 11.21 -9.77
C LEU A 58 -1.97 12.24 -9.25
N VAL A 59 -1.86 13.49 -9.68
CA VAL A 59 -2.85 14.54 -9.34
C VAL A 59 -4.23 14.19 -9.89
N LYS A 60 -4.33 13.75 -11.15
CA LYS A 60 -5.60 13.33 -11.75
C LYS A 60 -6.22 12.14 -11.03
N VAL A 61 -5.42 11.13 -10.69
CA VAL A 61 -5.90 9.97 -9.91
C VAL A 61 -6.45 10.43 -8.54
N LYS A 62 -5.74 11.33 -7.86
CA LYS A 62 -6.20 11.93 -6.60
C LYS A 62 -7.53 12.65 -6.77
N GLU A 63 -7.70 13.45 -7.81
CA GLU A 63 -8.94 14.19 -8.09
C GLU A 63 -10.11 13.26 -8.41
N MET A 64 -9.88 12.23 -9.22
CA MET A 64 -10.91 11.25 -9.60
C MET A 64 -11.48 10.52 -8.38
N TYR A 65 -10.63 10.05 -7.49
CA TYR A 65 -11.04 9.26 -6.33
C TYR A 65 -11.33 10.12 -5.08
N GLY A 66 -10.85 11.35 -5.04
CA GLY A 66 -11.07 12.26 -3.90
C GLY A 66 -12.52 12.70 -3.73
N GLN A 67 -13.38 12.49 -4.73
CA GLN A 67 -14.81 12.79 -4.67
C GLN A 67 -15.67 11.58 -4.27
N GLU A 68 -15.08 10.39 -4.22
CA GLU A 68 -15.80 9.17 -3.81
C GLU A 68 -15.93 9.13 -2.28
N LYS A 69 -17.15 8.93 -1.79
CA LYS A 69 -17.48 8.99 -0.35
C LYS A 69 -16.80 7.91 0.48
N ASP A 70 -16.52 6.75 -0.13
CA ASP A 70 -15.99 5.57 0.55
C ASP A 70 -14.48 5.38 0.32
N VAL A 71 -13.81 6.37 -0.26
CA VAL A 71 -12.38 6.32 -0.56
C VAL A 71 -11.64 7.40 0.20
N GLN A 72 -10.69 7.01 1.02
CA GLN A 72 -9.76 7.94 1.65
C GLN A 72 -8.49 8.05 0.80
N VAL A 73 -8.15 9.27 0.41
CA VAL A 73 -6.96 9.55 -0.40
C VAL A 73 -5.85 10.12 0.48
N THR A 74 -4.67 9.50 0.39
CA THR A 74 -3.45 9.97 1.06
C THR A 74 -2.37 10.22 0.01
N ASP A 75 -1.74 11.40 0.02
CA ASP A 75 -0.76 11.86 -0.99
C ASP A 75 0.60 12.27 -0.40
N ILE A 76 0.98 11.71 0.74
CA ILE A 76 2.26 12.02 1.40
C ILE A 76 3.44 11.49 0.57
N ASP A 77 3.30 10.31 -0.03
CA ASP A 77 4.33 9.65 -0.86
C ASP A 77 3.64 8.91 -2.02
N GLY A 78 3.46 9.58 -3.14
CA GLY A 78 2.61 9.12 -4.23
C GLY A 78 1.12 9.31 -3.90
N VAL A 79 0.28 8.41 -4.39
CA VAL A 79 -1.17 8.43 -4.12
C VAL A 79 -1.61 7.07 -3.60
N LYS A 80 -2.13 7.05 -2.38
CA LYS A 80 -2.75 5.87 -1.77
C LYS A 80 -4.25 6.06 -1.68
N LEU A 81 -5.00 5.08 -2.15
CA LEU A 81 -6.44 5.02 -2.09
C LEU A 81 -6.85 3.91 -1.13
N ASP A 82 -7.45 4.28 -0.01
CA ASP A 82 -7.98 3.34 0.98
C ASP A 82 -9.49 3.18 0.77
N PHE A 83 -9.90 1.98 0.40
CA PHE A 83 -11.29 1.52 0.35
C PHE A 83 -11.65 0.83 1.67
N PRO A 84 -12.93 0.53 1.95
CA PRO A 84 -13.31 -0.09 3.22
C PRO A 84 -12.63 -1.43 3.54
N ASP A 85 -12.31 -2.22 2.52
CA ASP A 85 -11.78 -3.59 2.64
C ASP A 85 -10.47 -3.85 1.90
N LYS A 86 -9.94 -2.85 1.20
CA LYS A 86 -8.73 -2.96 0.36
C LYS A 86 -8.08 -1.60 0.17
N TRP A 87 -6.85 -1.60 -0.31
CA TRP A 87 -6.17 -0.36 -0.68
C TRP A 87 -5.26 -0.56 -1.90
N VAL A 88 -4.95 0.54 -2.58
CA VAL A 88 -3.96 0.59 -3.65
C VAL A 88 -3.07 1.82 -3.49
N HIS A 89 -1.79 1.65 -3.75
CA HIS A 89 -0.79 2.71 -3.65
C HIS A 89 0.00 2.82 -4.96
N LEU A 90 -0.02 3.99 -5.56
CA LEU A 90 0.76 4.35 -6.73
C LEU A 90 1.91 5.25 -6.30
N ARG A 91 3.13 4.81 -6.59
CA ARG A 91 4.34 5.52 -6.19
C ARG A 91 5.35 5.59 -7.32
N LYS A 92 5.82 6.81 -7.62
CA LYS A 92 6.93 7.02 -8.55
C LYS A 92 8.21 6.36 -8.02
N SER A 93 8.93 5.66 -8.87
CA SER A 93 10.27 5.18 -8.53
C SER A 93 11.29 6.31 -8.70
N ASN A 94 12.23 6.40 -7.74
CA ASN A 94 13.30 7.40 -7.80
C ASN A 94 14.50 6.92 -8.64
N THR A 95 14.56 5.62 -8.96
CA THR A 95 15.71 4.99 -9.63
C THR A 95 15.39 4.45 -11.02
N GLU A 96 14.13 4.27 -11.34
CA GLU A 96 13.66 3.66 -12.59
C GLU A 96 12.49 4.47 -13.15
N PRO A 97 12.30 4.53 -14.48
CA PRO A 97 11.18 5.22 -15.11
C PRO A 97 9.88 4.39 -15.00
N ILE A 98 9.44 4.11 -13.78
CA ILE A 98 8.25 3.31 -13.49
C ILE A 98 7.39 3.95 -12.39
N ILE A 99 6.10 3.63 -12.41
CA ILE A 99 5.22 3.77 -11.24
C ILE A 99 5.03 2.37 -10.63
N ARG A 100 5.29 2.24 -9.34
CA ARG A 100 4.97 1.04 -8.58
C ARG A 100 3.52 1.08 -8.17
N VAL A 101 2.80 -0.01 -8.41
CA VAL A 101 1.39 -0.18 -8.05
C VAL A 101 1.27 -1.35 -7.10
N TYR A 102 1.05 -1.06 -5.83
CA TYR A 102 0.85 -2.07 -4.80
C TYR A 102 -0.60 -2.02 -4.35
N SER A 103 -1.24 -3.17 -4.31
CA SER A 103 -2.63 -3.32 -3.87
C SER A 103 -2.77 -4.48 -2.90
N GLU A 104 -3.63 -4.31 -1.91
CA GLU A 104 -3.92 -5.33 -0.90
C GLU A 104 -5.42 -5.52 -0.76
N ALA A 105 -5.84 -6.76 -0.67
CA ALA A 105 -7.22 -7.16 -0.47
C ALA A 105 -7.32 -8.49 0.29
N SER A 106 -8.54 -8.95 0.55
CA SER A 106 -8.81 -10.22 1.24
C SER A 106 -8.45 -11.44 0.41
N THR A 107 -8.40 -11.31 -0.93
CA THR A 107 -7.95 -12.35 -1.87
C THR A 107 -6.92 -11.80 -2.84
N MET A 108 -6.11 -12.70 -3.43
CA MET A 108 -5.11 -12.31 -4.43
C MET A 108 -5.78 -11.79 -5.71
N GLU A 109 -6.89 -12.39 -6.10
CA GLU A 109 -7.67 -12.01 -7.27
C GLU A 109 -8.20 -10.57 -7.15
N GLU A 110 -8.72 -10.21 -6.00
CA GLU A 110 -9.21 -8.85 -5.72
C GLU A 110 -8.06 -7.82 -5.68
N ALA A 111 -6.94 -8.19 -5.04
CA ALA A 111 -5.76 -7.34 -5.00
C ALA A 111 -5.21 -7.07 -6.40
N ASP A 112 -5.08 -8.12 -7.22
CA ASP A 112 -4.58 -8.00 -8.60
C ASP A 112 -5.56 -7.22 -9.50
N ALA A 113 -6.86 -7.49 -9.38
CA ALA A 113 -7.90 -6.77 -10.12
C ALA A 113 -7.89 -5.26 -9.81
N LEU A 114 -7.73 -4.91 -8.53
CA LEU A 114 -7.63 -3.50 -8.12
C LEU A 114 -6.38 -2.84 -8.69
N GLY A 115 -5.23 -3.50 -8.63
CA GLY A 115 -3.98 -3.02 -9.20
C GLY A 115 -4.10 -2.81 -10.72
N LYS A 116 -4.63 -3.77 -11.46
CA LYS A 116 -4.84 -3.69 -12.91
C LYS A 116 -5.80 -2.56 -13.30
N LYS A 117 -6.90 -2.39 -12.56
CA LYS A 117 -7.83 -1.28 -12.79
C LYS A 117 -7.12 0.07 -12.73
N LEU A 118 -6.27 0.28 -11.72
CA LEU A 118 -5.50 1.54 -11.61
C LEU A 118 -4.44 1.67 -12.70
N MET A 119 -3.83 0.57 -13.12
CA MET A 119 -2.89 0.58 -14.25
C MET A 119 -3.58 1.02 -15.55
N GLU A 120 -4.78 0.50 -15.85
CA GLU A 120 -5.59 0.91 -17.01
C GLU A 120 -5.90 2.41 -16.96
N VAL A 121 -6.35 2.92 -15.81
CA VAL A 121 -6.61 4.36 -15.62
C VAL A 121 -5.37 5.20 -15.91
N VAL A 122 -4.19 4.76 -15.48
CA VAL A 122 -2.93 5.47 -15.75
C VAL A 122 -2.52 5.36 -17.23
N TYR A 123 -2.69 4.21 -17.87
CA TYR A 123 -2.39 4.05 -19.29
C TYR A 123 -3.29 4.92 -20.18
N ASP A 124 -4.55 5.08 -19.82
CA ASP A 124 -5.49 5.95 -20.54
C ASP A 124 -5.13 7.44 -20.41
N MET A 125 -4.28 7.80 -19.44
CA MET A 125 -3.81 9.17 -19.21
C MET A 125 -2.44 9.48 -19.83
N GLN A 126 -1.74 8.48 -20.35
CA GLN A 126 -0.45 8.66 -21.03
C GLN A 126 -0.64 9.11 -22.48
#